data_bff86356a0c72be1a98b90489de32c87
#
_entry.id   bff86356a0c72be1a98b90489de32c87
#
_cell.length_a   1.000
_cell.length_b   1.000
_cell.length_c   1.000
_cell.angle_alpha   90.00
_cell.angle_beta   90.00
_cell.angle_gamma   90.00
#
_symmetry.space_group_name_H-M   'P 1'
#
loop_
_entity.id
_entity.type
_entity.pdbx_description
1 polymer ?
#
loop_
_entity_poly.entity_id
_entity_poly.type
_entity_poly.pdbx_seq_one_letter_code
_entity_poly.pdbx_strand_id
1 'polypeptide(L)'
;MNAEQILQTDTLKTLYFTSQDTVLMTDGTLQTCDFDSPAIESIKQLVKANPEQFGFDFEPDLLVRFTSRSHITQWLNDISKEVPAAPSASLLQQSETATRAKRVLEQAVLKGSSDIHIELFKHQTRLEVRVDGRMIELMKPIGEYEYGELLIGYLFNELCEDKDDDFHVGTINNGRMSLLLDTPKGKRETQWRLAYIPAKDKGGQCTLRWSNKETSIPTLDNIGWEAGHVNVMRDFMNSASGICLIAGQTSSGKTTTIAAALSEMKRQGRSINTVEDPVEFDLGVIQTSVTAKQGQDNHFNAYTKALLRHDVDIESHGEVRDELGAMDVCRKGETGQIMFSTLHTSSAVGIAHTLNEQMHVPSALLAAPDLMKLWIYQTLVRTVCPHCALSLEQAKETWSEQQKTHFAVWQASMASFNPKSLRFRNPEGCSQCVEGEKGRTTLIEMVVLDDDDRALILSRDYLAWLKALKVKGFKSVVDHANLKILRGEVDIFSAAGRVDGLFPKDTNAVYQGLWEEV
;
A
#
# COMPACT_ATOMS: atom_id res chain seq x y z
N MET A 1 5.85 -46.67 13.61
CA MET A 1 4.39 -46.75 13.88
C MET A 1 3.72 -47.02 12.54
N ASN A 2 2.79 -47.96 12.47
CA ASN A 2 2.16 -48.37 11.23
C ASN A 2 0.77 -47.69 11.12
N ALA A 3 0.28 -47.53 9.89
CA ALA A 3 -1.06 -46.96 9.60
C ALA A 3 -2.21 -47.72 10.30
N GLU A 4 -2.03 -49.01 10.62
CA GLU A 4 -2.94 -49.84 11.39
C GLU A 4 -3.22 -49.34 12.81
N GLN A 5 -2.42 -48.40 13.34
CA GLN A 5 -2.61 -47.81 14.67
C GLN A 5 -3.39 -46.50 14.63
N ILE A 6 -3.84 -46.04 13.46
CA ILE A 6 -4.65 -44.83 13.32
C ILE A 6 -6.12 -45.19 13.47
N LEU A 7 -6.81 -44.41 14.27
CA LEU A 7 -8.24 -44.59 14.53
C LEU A 7 -9.04 -44.13 13.30
N GLN A 8 -9.82 -45.04 12.72
CA GLN A 8 -10.46 -44.83 11.40
C GLN A 8 -11.99 -44.87 11.51
N THR A 9 -12.61 -43.78 11.91
CA THR A 9 -14.06 -43.57 11.77
C THR A 9 -14.35 -42.62 10.61
N ASP A 10 -15.52 -42.66 9.99
CA ASP A 10 -15.88 -41.79 8.87
C ASP A 10 -15.72 -40.30 9.21
N THR A 11 -16.11 -39.95 10.43
CA THR A 11 -15.99 -38.57 10.93
C THR A 11 -14.53 -38.16 11.09
N LEU A 12 -13.68 -39.04 11.65
CA LEU A 12 -12.25 -38.75 11.79
C LEU A 12 -11.52 -38.75 10.43
N LYS A 13 -11.87 -39.67 9.53
CA LYS A 13 -11.35 -39.65 8.15
C LYS A 13 -11.63 -38.31 7.47
N THR A 14 -12.84 -37.78 7.59
CA THR A 14 -13.19 -36.48 7.05
C THR A 14 -12.28 -35.36 7.61
N LEU A 15 -12.04 -35.36 8.94
CA LEU A 15 -11.12 -34.38 9.56
C LEU A 15 -9.68 -34.59 9.11
N TYR A 16 -9.17 -35.81 9.04
CA TYR A 16 -7.82 -36.12 8.60
C TYR A 16 -7.55 -35.66 7.17
N PHE A 17 -8.48 -35.93 6.26
CA PHE A 17 -8.32 -35.54 4.86
C PHE A 17 -8.60 -34.05 4.62
N THR A 18 -9.27 -33.37 5.55
CA THR A 18 -9.49 -31.93 5.50
C THR A 18 -8.28 -31.15 6.01
N SER A 19 -7.67 -31.58 7.13
CA SER A 19 -6.54 -30.89 7.76
C SER A 19 -5.19 -31.33 7.23
N GLN A 20 -5.01 -32.64 6.96
CA GLN A 20 -3.78 -33.30 6.47
C GLN A 20 -2.52 -33.07 7.33
N ASP A 21 -2.70 -32.71 8.57
CA ASP A 21 -1.63 -32.35 9.49
C ASP A 21 -1.73 -33.05 10.85
N THR A 22 -2.87 -33.66 11.15
CA THR A 22 -3.14 -34.27 12.45
C THR A 22 -3.94 -35.55 12.29
N VAL A 23 -3.55 -36.63 13.00
CA VAL A 23 -4.27 -37.90 13.09
C VAL A 23 -4.36 -38.37 14.53
N LEU A 24 -5.46 -39.09 14.88
CA LEU A 24 -5.64 -39.71 16.17
C LEU A 24 -5.25 -41.19 16.11
N MET A 25 -4.37 -41.60 17.02
CA MET A 25 -3.94 -42.99 17.16
C MET A 25 -4.89 -43.76 18.08
N THR A 26 -4.92 -45.09 17.92
CA THR A 26 -5.74 -45.98 18.76
C THR A 26 -5.37 -45.97 20.24
N ASP A 27 -4.17 -45.48 20.57
CA ASP A 27 -3.72 -45.31 21.98
C ASP A 27 -4.14 -43.98 22.60
N GLY A 28 -4.94 -43.15 21.90
CA GLY A 28 -5.33 -41.81 22.36
C GLY A 28 -4.31 -40.72 22.09
N THR A 29 -3.22 -40.99 21.36
CA THR A 29 -2.22 -39.97 21.01
C THR A 29 -2.63 -39.25 19.74
N LEU A 30 -2.62 -37.92 19.75
CA LEU A 30 -2.73 -37.09 18.57
C LEU A 30 -1.33 -36.85 17.96
N GLN A 31 -1.10 -37.34 16.76
CA GLN A 31 0.12 -37.07 16.00
C GLN A 31 -0.13 -35.92 15.07
N THR A 32 0.68 -34.87 15.17
CA THR A 32 0.55 -33.66 14.33
C THR A 32 1.88 -33.19 13.79
N CYS A 33 1.88 -32.62 12.59
CA CYS A 33 3.03 -31.88 12.06
C CYS A 33 2.89 -30.36 12.22
N ASP A 34 1.79 -29.90 12.83
CA ASP A 34 1.53 -28.49 13.14
C ASP A 34 0.78 -28.39 14.49
N PHE A 35 1.46 -27.90 15.53
CA PHE A 35 0.84 -27.72 16.84
C PHE A 35 -0.27 -26.67 16.89
N ASP A 36 -0.33 -25.78 15.89
CA ASP A 36 -1.36 -24.75 15.76
C ASP A 36 -2.53 -25.20 14.88
N SER A 37 -2.57 -26.48 14.48
CA SER A 37 -3.64 -27.03 13.64
C SER A 37 -5.00 -26.96 14.35
N PRO A 38 -6.02 -26.36 13.68
CA PRO A 38 -7.39 -26.37 14.20
C PRO A 38 -7.98 -27.79 14.33
N ALA A 39 -7.41 -28.78 13.62
CA ALA A 39 -7.84 -30.18 13.71
C ALA A 39 -7.59 -30.76 15.10
N ILE A 40 -6.55 -30.34 15.81
CA ILE A 40 -6.26 -30.79 17.18
C ILE A 40 -7.46 -30.53 18.08
N GLU A 41 -7.97 -29.32 18.10
CA GLU A 41 -9.07 -28.93 18.96
C GLU A 41 -10.38 -29.56 18.49
N SER A 42 -10.60 -29.66 17.18
CA SER A 42 -11.76 -30.31 16.58
C SER A 42 -11.84 -31.81 16.95
N ILE A 43 -10.70 -32.53 16.88
CA ILE A 43 -10.64 -33.95 17.26
C ILE A 43 -10.82 -34.11 18.78
N LYS A 44 -10.20 -33.27 19.60
CA LYS A 44 -10.38 -33.28 21.04
C LYS A 44 -11.84 -33.12 21.47
N GLN A 45 -12.52 -32.12 20.88
CA GLN A 45 -13.96 -31.88 21.17
C GLN A 45 -14.83 -33.05 20.70
N LEU A 46 -14.53 -33.62 19.53
CA LEU A 46 -15.29 -34.75 18.99
C LEU A 46 -15.18 -35.99 19.88
N VAL A 47 -13.96 -36.34 20.30
CA VAL A 47 -13.70 -37.49 21.17
C VAL A 47 -14.25 -37.26 22.58
N LYS A 48 -14.15 -36.05 23.10
CA LYS A 48 -14.70 -35.69 24.42
C LYS A 48 -16.22 -35.81 24.47
N ALA A 49 -16.90 -35.49 23.36
CA ALA A 49 -18.37 -35.56 23.29
C ALA A 49 -18.90 -37.01 23.35
N ASN A 50 -18.19 -37.98 22.75
CA ASN A 50 -18.61 -39.38 22.64
C ASN A 50 -17.41 -40.35 22.65
N PRO A 51 -16.69 -40.56 23.77
CA PRO A 51 -15.46 -41.36 23.80
C PRO A 51 -15.70 -42.82 23.39
N GLU A 52 -16.82 -43.43 23.77
CA GLU A 52 -17.18 -44.81 23.41
C GLU A 52 -17.26 -45.06 21.89
N GLN A 53 -17.68 -44.03 21.12
CA GLN A 53 -17.76 -44.12 19.66
C GLN A 53 -16.36 -44.30 19.01
N PHE A 54 -15.32 -43.88 19.72
CA PHE A 54 -13.93 -43.97 19.28
C PHE A 54 -13.15 -45.10 19.98
N GLY A 55 -13.85 -45.99 20.70
CA GLY A 55 -13.27 -47.16 21.35
C GLY A 55 -12.57 -46.84 22.68
N PHE A 56 -12.93 -45.73 23.34
CA PHE A 56 -12.44 -45.39 24.67
C PHE A 56 -13.52 -45.61 25.72
N ASP A 57 -13.20 -46.38 26.75
CA ASP A 57 -14.11 -46.68 27.87
C ASP A 57 -14.32 -45.47 28.80
N PHE A 58 -13.50 -44.46 28.70
CA PHE A 58 -13.56 -43.21 29.46
C PHE A 58 -12.95 -42.06 28.63
N GLU A 59 -13.14 -40.80 29.05
CA GLU A 59 -12.56 -39.64 28.38
C GLU A 59 -11.01 -39.74 28.36
N PRO A 60 -10.38 -39.93 27.19
CA PRO A 60 -8.92 -40.05 27.10
C PRO A 60 -8.24 -38.69 27.24
N ASP A 61 -7.07 -38.68 27.89
CA ASP A 61 -6.16 -37.55 27.82
C ASP A 61 -5.42 -37.61 26.49
N LEU A 62 -5.93 -36.85 25.50
CA LEU A 62 -5.41 -36.85 24.14
C LEU A 62 -4.06 -36.09 24.07
N LEU A 63 -2.99 -36.81 24.30
CA LEU A 63 -1.65 -36.27 24.28
C LEU A 63 -1.22 -35.89 22.87
N VAL A 64 -0.82 -34.62 22.64
CA VAL A 64 -0.37 -34.16 21.34
C VAL A 64 1.14 -34.39 21.20
N ARG A 65 1.55 -35.06 20.12
CA ARG A 65 2.96 -35.33 19.80
C ARG A 65 3.29 -34.84 18.39
N PHE A 66 4.47 -34.29 18.23
CA PHE A 66 4.96 -33.88 16.92
C PHE A 66 5.44 -35.09 16.12
N THR A 67 5.07 -35.12 14.84
CA THR A 67 5.62 -36.04 13.83
C THR A 67 5.93 -35.29 12.53
N SER A 68 6.74 -35.89 11.67
CA SER A 68 7.05 -35.25 10.39
C SER A 68 5.83 -35.28 9.46
N ARG A 69 5.71 -34.26 8.62
CA ARG A 69 4.66 -34.18 7.60
C ARG A 69 4.70 -35.38 6.63
N SER A 70 5.90 -35.87 6.30
CA SER A 70 6.07 -37.05 5.48
C SER A 70 5.41 -38.28 6.10
N HIS A 71 5.47 -38.46 7.42
CA HIS A 71 4.79 -39.54 8.10
C HIS A 71 3.27 -39.39 8.05
N ILE A 72 2.74 -38.20 8.32
CA ILE A 72 1.29 -37.95 8.21
C ILE A 72 0.81 -38.27 6.80
N THR A 73 1.49 -37.73 5.78
CA THR A 73 1.14 -37.98 4.37
C THR A 73 1.20 -39.46 4.02
N GLN A 74 2.22 -40.19 4.48
CA GLN A 74 2.34 -41.63 4.25
C GLN A 74 1.16 -42.39 4.90
N TRP A 75 0.81 -42.09 6.16
CA TRP A 75 -0.28 -42.71 6.86
C TRP A 75 -1.64 -42.42 6.21
N LEU A 76 -1.88 -41.19 5.78
CA LEU A 76 -3.10 -40.82 5.06
C LEU A 76 -3.21 -41.56 3.71
N ASN A 77 -2.11 -41.71 2.99
CA ASN A 77 -2.06 -42.49 1.75
C ASN A 77 -2.33 -43.98 1.98
N ASP A 78 -1.86 -44.56 3.09
CA ASP A 78 -2.11 -45.96 3.42
C ASP A 78 -3.59 -46.20 3.80
N ILE A 79 -4.21 -45.25 4.53
CA ILE A 79 -5.66 -45.30 4.85
C ILE A 79 -6.52 -45.11 3.59
N SER A 80 -6.07 -44.30 2.60
CA SER A 80 -6.85 -44.00 1.40
C SER A 80 -6.97 -45.17 0.44
N LYS A 81 -6.11 -46.18 0.53
CA LYS A 81 -6.18 -47.39 -0.31
C LYS A 81 -7.43 -48.26 -0.07
N GLU A 82 -8.17 -48.02 1.05
CA GLU A 82 -9.36 -48.74 1.43
C GLU A 82 -10.69 -48.03 1.10
N VAL A 83 -10.66 -46.84 0.45
CA VAL A 83 -11.86 -46.02 0.17
C VAL A 83 -12.05 -45.85 -1.35
N PRO A 84 -13.29 -46.00 -1.90
CA PRO A 84 -13.53 -45.73 -3.34
C PRO A 84 -13.33 -44.25 -3.66
N ALA A 85 -12.44 -43.99 -4.62
CA ALA A 85 -12.20 -42.73 -5.29
C ALA A 85 -12.19 -41.45 -4.43
N ALA A 86 -11.14 -41.28 -3.61
CA ALA A 86 -10.80 -39.97 -3.04
C ALA A 86 -10.33 -38.99 -4.14
N PRO A 87 -10.53 -37.66 -3.97
CA PRO A 87 -10.03 -36.68 -4.90
C PRO A 87 -8.52 -36.84 -5.08
N SER A 88 -8.03 -36.63 -6.31
CA SER A 88 -6.62 -36.78 -6.66
C SER A 88 -5.71 -35.96 -5.72
N ALA A 89 -4.46 -36.41 -5.51
CA ALA A 89 -3.48 -35.67 -4.69
C ALA A 89 -3.36 -34.19 -5.07
N SER A 90 -3.60 -33.85 -6.34
CA SER A 90 -3.67 -32.49 -6.86
C SER A 90 -4.84 -31.70 -6.26
N LEU A 91 -6.03 -32.31 -6.08
CA LEU A 91 -7.21 -31.64 -5.50
C LEU A 91 -7.04 -31.37 -3.98
N LEU A 92 -6.37 -32.27 -3.27
CA LEU A 92 -6.08 -32.11 -1.84
C LEU A 92 -5.04 -31.00 -1.62
N GLN A 93 -4.00 -30.95 -2.45
CA GLN A 93 -2.99 -29.89 -2.42
C GLN A 93 -3.57 -28.54 -2.80
N GLN A 94 -4.50 -28.48 -3.74
CA GLN A 94 -5.26 -27.27 -4.08
C GLN A 94 -6.13 -26.80 -2.91
N SER A 95 -6.81 -27.68 -2.21
CA SER A 95 -7.63 -27.34 -1.03
C SER A 95 -6.80 -26.77 0.13
N GLU A 96 -5.61 -27.33 0.37
CA GLU A 96 -4.68 -26.83 1.39
C GLU A 96 -4.12 -25.46 1.01
N THR A 97 -3.69 -25.29 -0.24
CA THR A 97 -3.18 -24.01 -0.77
C THR A 97 -4.27 -22.93 -0.75
N ALA A 98 -5.53 -23.29 -1.06
CA ALA A 98 -6.68 -22.40 -0.95
C ALA A 98 -6.87 -21.87 0.48
N THR A 99 -6.79 -22.77 1.46
CA THR A 99 -6.92 -22.39 2.88
C THR A 99 -5.77 -21.48 3.32
N ARG A 100 -4.55 -21.77 2.89
CA ARG A 100 -3.36 -20.93 3.15
C ARG A 100 -3.50 -19.55 2.52
N ALA A 101 -3.91 -19.48 1.27
CA ALA A 101 -4.12 -18.23 0.56
C ALA A 101 -5.14 -17.34 1.27
N LYS A 102 -6.28 -17.92 1.66
CA LYS A 102 -7.31 -17.22 2.41
C LYS A 102 -6.78 -16.69 3.75
N ARG A 103 -6.05 -17.53 4.51
CA ARG A 103 -5.46 -17.15 5.80
C ARG A 103 -4.47 -15.99 5.65
N VAL A 104 -3.58 -16.04 4.65
CA VAL A 104 -2.62 -14.96 4.38
C VAL A 104 -3.34 -13.64 4.09
N LEU A 105 -4.36 -13.68 3.22
CA LEU A 105 -5.15 -12.51 2.88
C LEU A 105 -5.92 -11.94 4.08
N GLU A 106 -6.59 -12.79 4.86
CA GLU A 106 -7.34 -12.37 6.05
C GLU A 106 -6.43 -11.78 7.13
N GLN A 107 -5.27 -12.40 7.41
CA GLN A 107 -4.30 -11.84 8.35
C GLN A 107 -3.77 -10.47 7.90
N ALA A 108 -3.48 -10.30 6.63
CA ALA A 108 -3.06 -9.02 6.07
C ALA A 108 -4.15 -7.95 6.19
N VAL A 109 -5.41 -8.33 5.90
CA VAL A 109 -6.58 -7.46 6.04
C VAL A 109 -6.80 -7.04 7.50
N LEU A 110 -6.71 -7.99 8.44
CA LEU A 110 -6.85 -7.72 9.88
C LEU A 110 -5.75 -6.78 10.40
N LYS A 111 -4.51 -6.88 9.88
CA LYS A 111 -3.43 -5.93 10.19
C LYS A 111 -3.60 -4.57 9.52
N GLY A 112 -4.62 -4.38 8.67
CA GLY A 112 -4.86 -3.14 7.94
C GLY A 112 -3.80 -2.85 6.89
N SER A 113 -3.23 -3.87 6.26
CA SER A 113 -2.21 -3.70 5.23
C SER A 113 -2.76 -3.08 3.94
N SER A 114 -1.90 -2.37 3.22
CA SER A 114 -2.18 -1.91 1.86
C SER A 114 -1.64 -2.86 0.80
N ASP A 115 -0.53 -3.53 1.10
CA ASP A 115 0.15 -4.44 0.18
C ASP A 115 0.63 -5.68 0.95
N ILE A 116 0.63 -6.83 0.26
CA ILE A 116 1.25 -8.08 0.71
C ILE A 116 2.41 -8.37 -0.23
N HIS A 117 3.57 -8.68 0.32
CA HIS A 117 4.75 -9.10 -0.42
C HIS A 117 5.02 -10.57 -0.12
N ILE A 118 5.02 -11.39 -1.15
CA ILE A 118 5.44 -12.79 -1.09
C ILE A 118 6.75 -12.89 -1.86
N GLU A 119 7.84 -13.12 -1.15
CA GLU A 119 9.19 -13.15 -1.71
C GLU A 119 9.70 -14.58 -1.73
N LEU A 120 10.07 -15.03 -2.93
CA LEU A 120 10.67 -16.34 -3.17
C LEU A 120 12.19 -16.22 -3.18
N PHE A 121 12.83 -16.98 -2.31
CA PHE A 121 14.27 -17.19 -2.30
C PHE A 121 14.56 -18.69 -2.53
N LYS A 122 15.79 -19.02 -2.91
CA LYS A 122 16.20 -20.38 -3.25
C LYS A 122 15.72 -21.48 -2.29
N HIS A 123 15.64 -21.18 -1.00
CA HIS A 123 15.32 -22.16 0.05
C HIS A 123 14.31 -21.65 1.08
N GLN A 124 13.65 -20.52 0.82
CA GLN A 124 12.68 -19.95 1.75
C GLN A 124 11.67 -19.05 1.04
N THR A 125 10.52 -18.91 1.65
CA THR A 125 9.49 -17.92 1.33
C THR A 125 9.38 -16.92 2.47
N ARG A 126 9.32 -15.61 2.16
CA ARG A 126 8.99 -14.56 3.12
C ARG A 126 7.65 -13.95 2.78
N LEU A 127 6.88 -13.66 3.83
CA LEU A 127 5.61 -12.94 3.72
C LEU A 127 5.68 -11.69 4.58
N GLU A 128 5.65 -10.56 3.90
CA GLU A 128 5.66 -9.24 4.52
C GLU A 128 4.42 -8.45 4.10
N VAL A 129 4.01 -7.49 4.92
CA VAL A 129 2.88 -6.61 4.61
C VAL A 129 3.26 -5.15 4.84
N ARG A 130 2.65 -4.27 4.07
CA ARG A 130 2.81 -2.82 4.23
C ARG A 130 1.66 -2.26 5.05
N VAL A 131 1.96 -1.79 6.26
CA VAL A 131 1.00 -1.13 7.15
C VAL A 131 1.44 0.33 7.37
N ASP A 132 0.57 1.28 7.08
CA ASP A 132 0.86 2.72 7.15
C ASP A 132 2.19 3.12 6.48
N GLY A 133 2.50 2.47 5.34
CA GLY A 133 3.71 2.70 4.56
C GLY A 133 4.97 1.99 5.06
N ARG A 134 4.92 1.24 6.17
CA ARG A 134 6.02 0.44 6.72
C ARG A 134 5.86 -1.03 6.34
N MET A 135 6.96 -1.66 5.92
CA MET A 135 7.03 -3.11 5.78
C MET A 135 7.18 -3.75 7.15
N ILE A 136 6.34 -4.74 7.44
CA ILE A 136 6.39 -5.56 8.64
C ILE A 136 6.23 -7.03 8.26
N GLU A 137 6.82 -7.90 9.04
CA GLU A 137 6.69 -9.34 8.86
C GLU A 137 5.23 -9.78 9.13
N LEU A 138 4.63 -10.49 8.20
CA LEU A 138 3.30 -11.07 8.37
C LEU A 138 3.39 -12.35 9.21
N MET A 139 4.36 -13.18 8.89
CA MET A 139 4.71 -14.41 9.60
C MET A 139 6.20 -14.70 9.44
N LYS A 140 6.77 -15.53 10.32
CA LYS A 140 8.18 -15.93 10.24
C LYS A 140 8.51 -16.54 8.86
N PRO A 141 9.73 -16.33 8.34
CA PRO A 141 10.15 -16.93 7.09
C PRO A 141 9.95 -18.45 7.09
N ILE A 142 9.40 -18.97 6.01
CA ILE A 142 9.13 -20.39 5.82
C ILE A 142 10.32 -20.97 5.06
N GLY A 143 10.98 -21.99 5.62
CA GLY A 143 12.16 -22.64 5.05
C GLY A 143 11.88 -23.54 3.84
N GLU A 144 10.88 -23.20 3.02
CA GLU A 144 10.44 -23.94 1.84
C GLU A 144 10.16 -22.96 0.70
N TYR A 145 10.77 -23.18 -0.45
CA TYR A 145 10.53 -22.44 -1.69
C TYR A 145 9.16 -22.76 -2.28
N GLU A 146 8.82 -24.05 -2.31
CA GLU A 146 7.61 -24.60 -2.91
C GLU A 146 6.34 -24.05 -2.25
N TYR A 147 6.40 -23.71 -0.97
CA TYR A 147 5.29 -23.08 -0.27
C TYR A 147 4.85 -21.77 -0.96
N GLY A 148 5.79 -20.90 -1.26
CA GLY A 148 5.50 -19.61 -1.88
C GLY A 148 5.15 -19.75 -3.36
N GLU A 149 5.82 -20.63 -4.09
CA GLU A 149 5.52 -20.90 -5.51
C GLU A 149 4.09 -21.41 -5.68
N LEU A 150 3.67 -22.40 -4.90
CA LEU A 150 2.30 -22.92 -4.91
C LEU A 150 1.28 -21.87 -4.48
N LEU A 151 1.60 -21.06 -3.47
CA LEU A 151 0.72 -19.98 -3.00
C LEU A 151 0.50 -18.94 -4.10
N ILE A 152 1.57 -18.46 -4.74
CA ILE A 152 1.47 -17.46 -5.83
C ILE A 152 0.74 -18.08 -7.03
N GLY A 153 1.10 -19.31 -7.41
CA GLY A 153 0.42 -20.03 -8.50
C GLY A 153 -1.07 -20.16 -8.28
N TYR A 154 -1.50 -20.51 -7.05
CA TYR A 154 -2.92 -20.58 -6.70
C TYR A 154 -3.61 -19.22 -6.77
N LEU A 155 -3.00 -18.18 -6.16
CA LEU A 155 -3.54 -16.82 -6.20
C LEU A 155 -3.73 -16.33 -7.64
N PHE A 156 -2.77 -16.63 -8.51
CA PHE A 156 -2.80 -16.18 -9.89
C PHE A 156 -3.73 -17.04 -10.77
N ASN A 157 -3.56 -18.36 -10.76
CA ASN A 157 -4.26 -19.24 -11.67
C ASN A 157 -5.74 -19.42 -11.31
N GLU A 158 -6.04 -19.55 -10.01
CA GLU A 158 -7.38 -19.89 -9.54
C GLU A 158 -8.21 -18.67 -9.11
N LEU A 159 -7.55 -17.59 -8.61
CA LEU A 159 -8.28 -16.46 -8.05
C LEU A 159 -8.25 -15.20 -8.93
N CYS A 160 -7.27 -15.05 -9.84
CA CYS A 160 -7.27 -13.92 -10.75
C CYS A 160 -8.27 -14.14 -11.89
N GLU A 161 -9.18 -13.17 -12.07
CA GLU A 161 -10.20 -13.14 -13.11
C GLU A 161 -9.70 -12.48 -14.41
N ASP A 162 -8.78 -11.50 -14.27
CA ASP A 162 -8.21 -10.73 -15.37
C ASP A 162 -6.69 -10.98 -15.35
N LYS A 163 -6.22 -11.92 -16.17
CA LYS A 163 -4.82 -12.35 -16.28
C LYS A 163 -4.48 -12.67 -17.74
N ASP A 164 -3.20 -12.55 -18.06
CA ASP A 164 -2.73 -12.74 -19.44
C ASP A 164 -2.64 -14.23 -19.82
N ASP A 165 -1.95 -15.03 -19.01
CA ASP A 165 -1.70 -16.48 -19.19
C ASP A 165 -1.65 -17.18 -17.84
N ASP A 166 -1.33 -18.47 -17.79
CA ASP A 166 -1.08 -19.18 -16.54
C ASP A 166 0.24 -18.75 -15.89
N PHE A 167 0.30 -18.81 -14.56
CA PHE A 167 1.46 -18.41 -13.77
C PHE A 167 2.70 -19.20 -14.18
N HIS A 168 3.76 -18.47 -14.47
CA HIS A 168 5.07 -19.05 -14.70
C HIS A 168 6.14 -18.27 -13.94
N VAL A 169 6.91 -18.97 -13.10
CA VAL A 169 7.91 -18.36 -12.19
C VAL A 169 9.03 -17.60 -12.93
N GLY A 170 9.25 -17.89 -14.20
CA GLY A 170 10.27 -17.25 -15.04
C GLY A 170 9.80 -16.02 -15.81
N THR A 171 8.54 -15.62 -15.71
CA THR A 171 7.94 -14.52 -16.47
C THR A 171 7.32 -13.46 -15.57
N ILE A 172 7.11 -12.26 -16.11
CA ILE A 172 6.32 -11.22 -15.44
C ILE A 172 4.85 -11.62 -15.56
N ASN A 173 4.14 -11.60 -14.45
CA ASN A 173 2.72 -11.95 -14.38
C ASN A 173 1.95 -10.83 -13.68
N ASN A 174 0.81 -10.43 -14.25
CA ASN A 174 -0.09 -9.45 -13.67
C ASN A 174 -1.51 -9.99 -13.68
N GLY A 175 -2.26 -9.73 -12.62
CA GLY A 175 -3.63 -10.18 -12.49
C GLY A 175 -4.46 -9.33 -11.53
N ARG A 176 -5.77 -9.50 -11.59
CA ARG A 176 -6.73 -8.88 -10.67
C ARG A 176 -7.65 -9.96 -10.12
N MET A 177 -7.96 -9.86 -8.83
CA MET A 177 -8.88 -10.79 -8.17
C MET A 177 -9.81 -10.06 -7.22
N SER A 178 -11.03 -10.59 -7.07
CA SER A 178 -12.04 -10.13 -6.13
C SER A 178 -12.41 -11.27 -5.18
N LEU A 179 -12.37 -11.00 -3.87
CA LEU A 179 -12.61 -12.02 -2.84
C LEU A 179 -13.45 -11.47 -1.70
N LEU A 180 -14.40 -12.27 -1.23
CA LEU A 180 -15.17 -11.98 -0.03
C LEU A 180 -14.38 -12.41 1.20
N LEU A 181 -13.82 -11.43 1.95
CA LEU A 181 -12.99 -11.66 3.14
C LEU A 181 -13.62 -11.06 4.39
N ASP A 182 -13.27 -11.62 5.54
CA ASP A 182 -13.57 -11.02 6.83
C ASP A 182 -12.61 -9.84 7.10
N THR A 183 -13.18 -8.67 7.35
CA THR A 183 -12.45 -7.43 7.62
C THR A 183 -12.82 -6.89 9.00
N PRO A 184 -12.05 -5.98 9.61
CA PRO A 184 -12.44 -5.34 10.87
C PRO A 184 -13.79 -4.60 10.81
N LYS A 185 -14.28 -4.29 9.60
CA LYS A 185 -15.58 -3.65 9.36
C LYS A 185 -16.68 -4.64 8.95
N GLY A 186 -16.45 -5.94 9.13
CA GLY A 186 -17.33 -7.04 8.72
C GLY A 186 -16.91 -7.66 7.39
N LYS A 187 -17.71 -8.63 6.93
CA LYS A 187 -17.46 -9.37 5.70
C LYS A 187 -17.73 -8.48 4.49
N ARG A 188 -16.75 -8.35 3.60
CA ARG A 188 -16.87 -7.52 2.40
C ARG A 188 -16.05 -8.05 1.24
N GLU A 189 -16.41 -7.67 0.04
CA GLU A 189 -15.62 -7.91 -1.16
C GLU A 189 -14.35 -7.05 -1.14
N THR A 190 -13.21 -7.70 -1.29
CA THR A 190 -11.89 -7.06 -1.38
C THR A 190 -11.31 -7.28 -2.76
N GLN A 191 -10.78 -6.22 -3.37
CA GLN A 191 -10.20 -6.25 -4.70
C GLN A 191 -8.69 -6.10 -4.61
N TRP A 192 -7.95 -6.97 -5.30
CA TRP A 192 -6.51 -7.04 -5.25
C TRP A 192 -5.91 -6.99 -6.66
N ARG A 193 -4.81 -6.25 -6.79
CA ARG A 193 -3.92 -6.34 -7.97
C ARG A 193 -2.73 -7.18 -7.60
N LEU A 194 -2.49 -8.22 -8.36
CA LEU A 194 -1.32 -9.07 -8.25
C LEU A 194 -0.31 -8.68 -9.32
N ALA A 195 0.94 -8.45 -8.92
CA ALA A 195 2.06 -8.26 -9.82
C ALA A 195 3.21 -9.15 -9.37
N TYR A 196 3.76 -9.93 -10.29
CA TYR A 196 4.90 -10.81 -10.04
C TYR A 196 6.06 -10.47 -10.96
N ILE A 197 7.26 -10.43 -10.41
CA ILE A 197 8.51 -10.26 -11.15
C ILE A 197 9.48 -11.37 -10.76
N PRO A 198 10.10 -12.07 -11.76
CA PRO A 198 11.09 -13.09 -11.49
C PRO A 198 12.41 -12.48 -10.99
N ALA A 199 13.14 -13.26 -10.18
CA ALA A 199 14.46 -12.92 -9.69
C ALA A 199 15.44 -14.09 -9.95
N LYS A 200 16.72 -13.88 -9.59
CA LYS A 200 17.76 -14.91 -9.75
C LYS A 200 17.41 -16.19 -8.96
N ASP A 201 18.02 -17.30 -9.35
CA ASP A 201 17.93 -18.61 -8.68
C ASP A 201 16.50 -19.15 -8.54
N LYS A 202 15.65 -18.93 -9.56
CA LYS A 202 14.20 -19.18 -9.57
C LYS A 202 13.42 -18.39 -8.51
N GLY A 203 14.03 -17.38 -7.88
CA GLY A 203 13.35 -16.50 -6.97
C GLY A 203 12.37 -15.57 -7.68
N GLY A 204 11.65 -14.76 -6.90
CA GLY A 204 10.72 -13.77 -7.42
C GLY A 204 10.02 -13.01 -6.31
N GLN A 205 9.32 -11.95 -6.68
CA GLN A 205 8.50 -11.18 -5.78
C GLN A 205 7.09 -11.05 -6.35
N CYS A 206 6.12 -11.50 -5.57
CA CYS A 206 4.70 -11.24 -5.81
C CYS A 206 4.24 -10.14 -4.86
N THR A 207 3.64 -9.10 -5.42
CA THR A 207 3.01 -8.01 -4.66
C THR A 207 1.52 -8.03 -4.91
N LEU A 208 0.73 -8.14 -3.83
CA LEU A 208 -0.72 -8.01 -3.87
C LEU A 208 -1.09 -6.66 -3.27
N ARG A 209 -1.65 -5.76 -4.07
CA ARG A 209 -2.16 -4.47 -3.61
C ARG A 209 -3.66 -4.52 -3.40
N TRP A 210 -4.10 -4.17 -2.21
CA TRP A 210 -5.52 -4.05 -1.88
C TRP A 210 -6.10 -2.75 -2.45
N SER A 211 -6.78 -2.83 -3.61
CA SER A 211 -7.21 -1.66 -4.39
C SER A 211 -8.38 -0.92 -3.75
N ASN A 212 -9.36 -1.62 -3.15
CA ASN A 212 -10.54 -1.02 -2.51
C ASN A 212 -10.48 -1.05 -0.97
N LYS A 213 -9.28 -0.87 -0.40
CA LYS A 213 -9.08 -0.88 1.07
C LYS A 213 -9.92 0.19 1.76
N GLU A 214 -9.86 1.41 1.26
CA GLU A 214 -10.61 2.53 1.82
C GLU A 214 -12.02 2.56 1.23
N THR A 215 -13.02 2.57 2.09
CA THR A 215 -14.43 2.65 1.72
C THR A 215 -15.04 4.01 1.97
N SER A 216 -14.39 4.84 2.79
CA SER A 216 -14.82 6.20 3.10
C SER A 216 -13.83 7.20 2.53
N ILE A 217 -14.35 8.13 1.73
CA ILE A 217 -13.56 9.24 1.21
C ILE A 217 -13.44 10.27 2.34
N PRO A 218 -12.21 10.65 2.76
CA PRO A 218 -12.05 11.73 3.72
C PRO A 218 -12.50 13.06 3.11
N THR A 219 -12.89 14.02 3.93
CA THR A 219 -13.10 15.41 3.47
C THR A 219 -11.75 16.10 3.30
N LEU A 220 -11.68 17.18 2.52
CA LEU A 220 -10.48 18.00 2.37
C LEU A 220 -9.93 18.48 3.73
N ASP A 221 -10.81 18.74 4.69
CA ASP A 221 -10.43 19.17 6.05
C ASP A 221 -9.75 18.06 6.86
N ASN A 222 -9.88 16.78 6.45
CA ASN A 222 -9.39 15.61 7.19
C ASN A 222 -8.23 14.87 6.50
N ILE A 223 -7.69 15.39 5.39
CA ILE A 223 -6.54 14.77 4.70
C ILE A 223 -5.18 15.20 5.28
N GLY A 224 -5.17 16.01 6.33
CA GLY A 224 -3.96 16.49 6.99
C GLY A 224 -3.38 17.78 6.40
N TRP A 225 -4.17 18.49 5.60
CA TRP A 225 -3.85 19.83 5.10
C TRP A 225 -4.11 20.91 6.15
N GLU A 226 -3.42 22.04 6.06
CA GLU A 226 -3.76 23.22 6.83
C GLU A 226 -4.98 23.92 6.20
N ALA A 227 -5.75 24.65 7.01
CA ALA A 227 -6.95 25.33 6.55
C ALA A 227 -6.70 26.27 5.35
N GLY A 228 -5.53 26.92 5.29
CA GLY A 228 -5.13 27.74 4.13
C GLY A 228 -5.01 26.95 2.85
N HIS A 229 -4.43 25.73 2.89
CA HIS A 229 -4.34 24.87 1.72
C HIS A 229 -5.73 24.41 1.24
N VAL A 230 -6.62 24.08 2.19
CA VAL A 230 -8.00 23.69 1.87
C VAL A 230 -8.76 24.84 1.20
N ASN A 231 -8.60 26.07 1.69
CA ASN A 231 -9.24 27.24 1.10
C ASN A 231 -8.76 27.48 -0.34
N VAL A 232 -7.45 27.41 -0.58
CA VAL A 232 -6.88 27.56 -1.95
C VAL A 232 -7.42 26.47 -2.89
N MET A 233 -7.55 25.22 -2.43
CA MET A 233 -8.16 24.16 -3.23
C MET A 233 -9.64 24.47 -3.53
N ARG A 234 -10.41 24.92 -2.55
CA ARG A 234 -11.81 25.32 -2.74
C ARG A 234 -11.96 26.50 -3.69
N ASP A 235 -11.05 27.49 -3.63
CA ASP A 235 -11.03 28.60 -4.58
C ASP A 235 -10.79 28.09 -6.00
N PHE A 236 -9.85 27.16 -6.20
CA PHE A 236 -9.65 26.49 -7.50
C PHE A 236 -10.91 25.71 -7.94
N MET A 237 -11.53 24.94 -7.06
CA MET A 237 -12.73 24.16 -7.35
C MET A 237 -13.92 25.03 -7.77
N ASN A 238 -13.97 26.28 -7.31
CA ASN A 238 -15.00 27.28 -7.67
C ASN A 238 -14.62 28.11 -8.90
N SER A 239 -13.46 27.91 -9.51
CA SER A 239 -13.09 28.62 -10.73
C SER A 239 -13.92 28.15 -11.93
N ALA A 240 -13.94 28.96 -13.01
CA ALA A 240 -14.66 28.64 -14.23
C ALA A 240 -14.00 27.49 -15.00
N SER A 241 -12.67 27.46 -15.03
CA SER A 241 -11.87 26.46 -15.76
C SER A 241 -10.45 26.43 -15.19
N GLY A 242 -9.61 25.53 -15.66
CA GLY A 242 -8.20 25.47 -15.38
C GLY A 242 -7.75 24.10 -14.88
N ILE A 243 -6.45 23.94 -14.71
CA ILE A 243 -5.80 22.67 -14.39
C ILE A 243 -5.19 22.73 -12.99
N CYS A 244 -5.51 21.73 -12.17
CA CYS A 244 -4.83 21.39 -10.94
C CYS A 244 -4.02 20.11 -11.14
N LEU A 245 -2.72 20.18 -10.88
CA LEU A 245 -1.81 19.03 -10.94
C LEU A 245 -1.32 18.67 -9.54
N ILE A 246 -1.46 17.40 -9.17
CA ILE A 246 -0.99 16.88 -7.88
C ILE A 246 0.17 15.92 -8.12
N ALA A 247 1.36 16.32 -7.69
CA ALA A 247 2.58 15.55 -7.80
C ALA A 247 2.90 14.78 -6.51
N GLY A 248 3.69 13.74 -6.63
CA GLY A 248 4.18 12.97 -5.49
C GLY A 248 4.50 11.52 -5.87
N GLN A 249 5.22 10.84 -5.00
CA GLN A 249 5.56 9.43 -5.19
C GLN A 249 4.30 8.54 -5.19
N THR A 250 4.46 7.29 -5.61
CA THR A 250 3.41 6.27 -5.47
C THR A 250 2.99 6.16 -4.00
N SER A 251 1.69 6.02 -3.76
CA SER A 251 1.10 5.95 -2.41
C SER A 251 1.27 7.23 -1.56
N SER A 252 1.45 8.40 -2.19
CA SER A 252 1.49 9.70 -1.51
C SER A 252 0.11 10.30 -1.20
N GLY A 253 -0.98 9.60 -1.55
CA GLY A 253 -2.36 10.02 -1.28
C GLY A 253 -2.98 10.93 -2.35
N LYS A 254 -2.39 11.04 -3.55
CA LYS A 254 -2.91 11.88 -4.66
C LYS A 254 -4.35 11.54 -5.01
N THR A 255 -4.64 10.25 -5.24
CA THR A 255 -5.99 9.76 -5.56
C THR A 255 -6.99 10.12 -4.46
N THR A 256 -6.59 9.96 -3.18
CA THR A 256 -7.43 10.32 -2.03
C THR A 256 -7.76 11.82 -2.00
N THR A 257 -6.79 12.66 -2.31
CA THR A 257 -6.97 14.13 -2.37
C THR A 257 -7.92 14.52 -3.49
N ILE A 258 -7.75 13.96 -4.70
CA ILE A 258 -8.67 14.19 -5.82
C ILE A 258 -10.06 13.68 -5.49
N ALA A 259 -10.17 12.47 -4.93
CA ALA A 259 -11.47 11.91 -4.51
C ALA A 259 -12.19 12.81 -3.50
N ALA A 260 -11.47 13.36 -2.52
CA ALA A 260 -12.02 14.32 -1.56
C ALA A 260 -12.54 15.58 -2.23
N ALA A 261 -11.77 16.16 -3.17
CA ALA A 261 -12.17 17.34 -3.93
C ALA A 261 -13.40 17.07 -4.80
N LEU A 262 -13.40 16.01 -5.61
CA LEU A 262 -14.51 15.64 -6.48
C LEU A 262 -15.78 15.29 -5.68
N SER A 263 -15.65 14.63 -4.54
CA SER A 263 -16.77 14.33 -3.65
C SER A 263 -17.45 15.59 -3.09
N GLU A 264 -16.68 16.66 -2.84
CA GLU A 264 -17.21 17.96 -2.45
C GLU A 264 -17.86 18.67 -3.64
N MET A 265 -17.25 18.64 -4.85
CA MET A 265 -17.75 19.26 -6.09
C MET A 265 -19.03 18.60 -6.63
N LYS A 266 -19.24 17.31 -6.39
CA LYS A 266 -20.44 16.58 -6.80
C LYS A 266 -21.75 17.28 -6.39
N ARG A 267 -21.73 18.04 -5.29
CA ARG A 267 -22.92 18.76 -4.78
C ARG A 267 -23.26 20.02 -5.56
N GLN A 268 -22.44 20.41 -6.53
CA GLN A 268 -22.54 21.69 -7.25
C GLN A 268 -23.36 21.60 -8.54
N GLY A 269 -23.93 20.44 -8.87
CA GLY A 269 -24.74 20.24 -10.10
C GLY A 269 -23.92 20.26 -11.39
N ARG A 270 -22.62 19.97 -11.33
CA ARG A 270 -21.71 19.88 -12.49
C ARG A 270 -21.55 18.44 -12.96
N SER A 271 -21.36 18.27 -14.27
CA SER A 271 -21.04 16.97 -14.89
C SER A 271 -19.61 16.59 -14.59
N ILE A 272 -19.40 15.52 -13.80
CA ILE A 272 -18.09 15.04 -13.37
C ILE A 272 -17.82 13.67 -13.99
N ASN A 273 -16.66 13.54 -14.65
CA ASN A 273 -16.17 12.27 -15.20
C ASN A 273 -14.76 12.01 -14.74
N THR A 274 -14.43 10.73 -14.51
CA THR A 274 -13.06 10.31 -14.21
C THR A 274 -12.59 9.22 -15.16
N VAL A 275 -11.31 9.19 -15.44
CA VAL A 275 -10.61 8.11 -16.17
C VAL A 275 -9.47 7.64 -15.28
N GLU A 276 -9.54 6.41 -14.77
CA GLU A 276 -8.66 5.88 -13.73
C GLU A 276 -8.13 4.49 -14.08
N ASP A 277 -6.99 4.09 -13.52
CA ASP A 277 -6.39 2.76 -13.71
C ASP A 277 -5.92 2.12 -12.38
N PRO A 278 -6.79 1.34 -11.71
CA PRO A 278 -8.26 1.30 -11.78
C PRO A 278 -8.93 2.39 -10.94
N VAL A 279 -10.27 2.39 -10.91
CA VAL A 279 -11.06 3.17 -9.93
C VAL A 279 -10.79 2.65 -8.52
N GLU A 280 -10.35 3.55 -7.61
CA GLU A 280 -10.05 3.20 -6.20
C GLU A 280 -11.19 3.55 -5.24
N PHE A 281 -11.96 4.61 -5.53
CA PHE A 281 -13.05 5.10 -4.70
C PHE A 281 -14.34 5.21 -5.52
N ASP A 282 -15.45 4.76 -4.96
CA ASP A 282 -16.78 5.03 -5.54
C ASP A 282 -17.19 6.48 -5.19
N LEU A 283 -17.11 7.35 -6.18
CA LEU A 283 -17.51 8.76 -6.07
C LEU A 283 -19.00 8.95 -6.37
N GLY A 284 -19.68 7.94 -6.92
CA GLY A 284 -21.06 8.04 -7.40
C GLY A 284 -21.21 9.08 -8.52
N VAL A 285 -20.20 9.21 -9.38
CA VAL A 285 -20.18 9.97 -10.64
C VAL A 285 -19.85 8.99 -11.78
N ILE A 286 -19.72 9.46 -13.00
CA ILE A 286 -19.27 8.59 -14.10
C ILE A 286 -17.76 8.37 -13.97
N GLN A 287 -17.39 7.15 -13.64
CA GLN A 287 -15.99 6.72 -13.44
C GLN A 287 -15.65 5.62 -14.43
N THR A 288 -14.67 5.87 -15.27
CA THR A 288 -14.19 4.93 -16.28
C THR A 288 -12.90 4.28 -15.80
N SER A 289 -12.94 2.95 -15.62
CA SER A 289 -11.74 2.18 -15.35
C SER A 289 -11.07 1.80 -16.66
N VAL A 290 -9.81 2.19 -16.84
CA VAL A 290 -9.01 1.81 -18.01
C VAL A 290 -8.52 0.40 -17.81
N THR A 291 -8.90 -0.51 -18.73
CA THR A 291 -8.37 -1.88 -18.76
C THR A 291 -7.29 -1.98 -19.83
N ALA A 292 -6.09 -2.36 -19.40
CA ALA A 292 -5.01 -2.65 -20.34
C ALA A 292 -5.35 -3.94 -21.10
N LYS A 293 -5.57 -3.86 -22.41
CA LYS A 293 -5.55 -5.03 -23.31
C LYS A 293 -4.15 -5.17 -23.89
N GLN A 294 -3.62 -6.41 -23.92
CA GLN A 294 -2.30 -6.68 -24.48
C GLN A 294 -2.11 -6.03 -25.87
N GLY A 295 -0.99 -5.35 -26.05
CA GLY A 295 -0.53 -4.84 -27.35
C GLY A 295 -1.07 -3.48 -27.78
N GLN A 296 -1.75 -2.71 -26.92
CA GLN A 296 -2.15 -1.34 -27.23
C GLN A 296 -1.53 -0.38 -26.19
N ASP A 297 -0.49 0.31 -26.60
CA ASP A 297 0.03 1.45 -25.84
C ASP A 297 -1.02 2.57 -25.77
N ASN A 298 -1.29 3.04 -24.54
CA ASN A 298 -2.02 4.27 -24.24
C ASN A 298 -3.55 4.25 -24.38
N HIS A 299 -4.23 3.37 -23.62
CA HIS A 299 -5.71 3.36 -23.54
C HIS A 299 -6.31 4.66 -22.97
N PHE A 300 -5.61 5.39 -22.07
CA PHE A 300 -6.09 6.66 -21.54
C PHE A 300 -6.47 7.65 -22.64
N ASN A 301 -5.67 7.79 -23.70
CA ASN A 301 -5.92 8.71 -24.80
C ASN A 301 -7.22 8.43 -25.56
N ALA A 302 -7.62 7.17 -25.69
CA ALA A 302 -8.87 6.83 -26.36
C ALA A 302 -10.09 7.32 -25.57
N TYR A 303 -10.09 7.12 -24.26
CA TYR A 303 -11.15 7.59 -23.37
C TYR A 303 -11.16 9.12 -23.27
N THR A 304 -9.98 9.74 -23.16
CA THR A 304 -9.82 11.19 -23.12
C THR A 304 -10.38 11.86 -24.38
N LYS A 305 -10.10 11.30 -25.57
CA LYS A 305 -10.67 11.80 -26.83
C LYS A 305 -12.18 11.57 -26.93
N ALA A 306 -12.69 10.49 -26.38
CA ALA A 306 -14.12 10.24 -26.32
C ALA A 306 -14.83 11.29 -25.46
N LEU A 307 -14.29 11.62 -24.29
CA LEU A 307 -14.85 12.60 -23.36
C LEU A 307 -14.89 14.03 -23.91
N LEU A 308 -14.05 14.40 -24.90
CA LEU A 308 -14.16 15.68 -25.61
C LEU A 308 -15.50 15.88 -26.37
N ARG A 309 -16.27 14.79 -26.57
CA ARG A 309 -17.59 14.82 -27.23
C ARG A 309 -18.75 14.75 -26.24
N HIS A 310 -18.42 14.68 -24.94
CA HIS A 310 -19.41 14.68 -23.88
C HIS A 310 -19.45 16.06 -23.22
N ASP A 311 -20.59 16.40 -22.64
CA ASP A 311 -20.77 17.64 -21.89
C ASP A 311 -20.23 17.48 -20.48
N VAL A 312 -18.91 17.68 -20.34
CA VAL A 312 -18.16 17.48 -19.10
C VAL A 312 -17.65 18.81 -18.57
N ASP A 313 -18.05 19.17 -17.36
CA ASP A 313 -17.56 20.37 -16.66
C ASP A 313 -16.25 20.12 -15.92
N ILE A 314 -16.12 18.94 -15.31
CA ILE A 314 -15.00 18.56 -14.46
C ILE A 314 -14.50 17.18 -14.87
N GLU A 315 -13.22 17.08 -15.16
CA GLU A 315 -12.60 15.79 -15.43
C GLU A 315 -11.41 15.53 -14.53
N SER A 316 -11.33 14.28 -14.04
CA SER A 316 -10.10 13.75 -13.44
C SER A 316 -9.47 12.78 -14.41
N HIS A 317 -8.29 13.14 -14.91
CA HIS A 317 -7.43 12.26 -15.70
C HIS A 317 -6.41 11.63 -14.76
N GLY A 318 -6.50 10.33 -14.52
CA GLY A 318 -5.82 9.62 -13.44
C GLY A 318 -4.35 9.96 -13.27
N GLU A 319 -3.54 9.82 -14.35
CA GLU A 319 -2.11 10.12 -14.29
C GLU A 319 -1.55 10.55 -15.64
N VAL A 320 -0.76 11.62 -15.64
CA VAL A 320 0.03 12.07 -16.79
C VAL A 320 1.38 11.33 -16.74
N ARG A 321 1.62 10.48 -17.75
CA ARG A 321 2.83 9.65 -17.86
C ARG A 321 3.72 9.99 -19.04
N ASP A 322 3.15 10.63 -20.06
CA ASP A 322 3.80 10.90 -21.33
C ASP A 322 3.32 12.23 -21.95
N GLU A 323 3.95 12.60 -23.06
CA GLU A 323 3.63 13.80 -23.84
C GLU A 323 2.17 13.85 -24.26
N LEU A 324 1.62 12.75 -24.75
CA LEU A 324 0.23 12.70 -25.24
C LEU A 324 -0.78 12.94 -24.12
N GLY A 325 -0.58 12.31 -22.97
CA GLY A 325 -1.42 12.53 -21.78
C GLY A 325 -1.33 13.97 -21.27
N ALA A 326 -0.13 14.55 -21.26
CA ALA A 326 0.08 15.94 -20.85
C ALA A 326 -0.61 16.92 -21.79
N MET A 327 -0.49 16.72 -23.09
CA MET A 327 -1.14 17.56 -24.11
C MET A 327 -2.67 17.42 -24.08
N ASP A 328 -3.21 16.22 -23.84
CA ASP A 328 -4.65 15.99 -23.72
C ASP A 328 -5.22 16.75 -22.50
N VAL A 329 -4.54 16.73 -21.36
CA VAL A 329 -4.94 17.49 -20.15
C VAL A 329 -4.93 18.99 -20.43
N CYS A 330 -3.85 19.51 -21.08
CA CYS A 330 -3.77 20.92 -21.46
C CYS A 330 -4.93 21.32 -22.38
N ARG A 331 -5.18 20.53 -23.42
CA ARG A 331 -6.25 20.81 -24.40
C ARG A 331 -7.63 20.90 -23.75
N LYS A 332 -7.92 20.04 -22.79
CA LYS A 332 -9.20 20.06 -22.06
C LYS A 332 -9.31 21.29 -21.15
N GLY A 333 -8.24 21.66 -20.47
CA GLY A 333 -8.21 22.93 -19.73
C GLY A 333 -8.47 24.14 -20.62
N GLU A 334 -7.91 24.18 -21.85
CA GLU A 334 -8.16 25.25 -22.83
C GLU A 334 -9.61 25.27 -23.34
N THR A 335 -10.31 24.13 -23.35
CA THR A 335 -11.72 24.07 -23.74
C THR A 335 -12.70 24.49 -22.64
N GLY A 336 -12.20 24.94 -21.50
CA GLY A 336 -13.02 25.50 -20.42
C GLY A 336 -13.42 24.53 -19.32
N GLN A 337 -12.79 23.35 -19.25
CA GLN A 337 -13.04 22.37 -18.21
C GLN A 337 -12.18 22.63 -16.96
N ILE A 338 -12.66 22.19 -15.80
CA ILE A 338 -11.81 22.01 -14.62
C ILE A 338 -11.17 20.62 -14.70
N MET A 339 -9.83 20.61 -14.73
CA MET A 339 -9.06 19.40 -14.86
C MET A 339 -8.29 19.10 -13.59
N PHE A 340 -8.40 17.85 -13.12
CA PHE A 340 -7.48 17.29 -12.15
C PHE A 340 -6.64 16.19 -12.79
N SER A 341 -5.35 16.17 -12.49
CA SER A 341 -4.51 15.03 -12.85
C SER A 341 -3.35 14.87 -11.88
N THR A 342 -2.69 13.72 -11.98
CA THR A 342 -1.52 13.42 -11.15
C THR A 342 -0.29 13.16 -12.01
N LEU A 343 0.88 13.34 -11.41
CA LEU A 343 2.16 12.99 -12.03
C LEU A 343 3.21 12.63 -10.96
N HIS A 344 4.34 12.11 -11.41
CA HIS A 344 5.45 11.78 -10.54
C HIS A 344 6.57 12.79 -10.69
N THR A 345 6.77 13.62 -9.66
CA THR A 345 7.93 14.49 -9.48
C THR A 345 8.16 14.75 -7.99
N SER A 346 9.27 15.40 -7.63
CA SER A 346 9.74 15.55 -6.24
C SER A 346 9.36 16.87 -5.58
N SER A 347 8.73 17.79 -6.31
CA SER A 347 8.29 19.09 -5.77
C SER A 347 7.20 19.73 -6.66
N ALA A 348 6.46 20.71 -6.13
CA ALA A 348 5.48 21.46 -6.92
C ALA A 348 6.15 22.29 -8.04
N VAL A 349 7.30 22.87 -7.77
CA VAL A 349 8.11 23.58 -8.80
C VAL A 349 8.65 22.61 -9.85
N GLY A 350 8.96 21.36 -9.45
CA GLY A 350 9.39 20.29 -10.34
C GLY A 350 8.35 19.90 -11.39
N ILE A 351 7.06 20.21 -11.19
CA ILE A 351 6.01 19.98 -12.17
C ILE A 351 6.32 20.67 -13.49
N ALA A 352 6.76 21.93 -13.46
CA ALA A 352 7.15 22.67 -14.66
C ALA A 352 8.26 21.97 -15.45
N HIS A 353 9.32 21.57 -14.75
CA HIS A 353 10.45 20.86 -15.34
C HIS A 353 10.02 19.51 -15.94
N THR A 354 9.21 18.73 -15.19
CA THR A 354 8.74 17.41 -15.65
C THR A 354 7.89 17.55 -16.91
N LEU A 355 6.93 18.47 -16.93
CA LEU A 355 6.08 18.69 -18.11
C LEU A 355 6.87 19.19 -19.31
N ASN A 356 7.81 20.10 -19.09
CA ASN A 356 8.52 20.76 -20.19
C ASN A 356 9.65 19.88 -20.74
N GLU A 357 10.51 19.31 -19.87
CA GLU A 357 11.72 18.60 -20.31
C GLU A 357 11.53 17.11 -20.52
N GLN A 358 10.60 16.46 -19.77
CA GLN A 358 10.38 15.03 -19.90
C GLN A 358 9.16 14.70 -20.77
N MET A 359 8.11 15.53 -20.71
CA MET A 359 6.86 15.32 -21.45
C MET A 359 6.72 16.29 -22.64
N HIS A 360 7.72 17.08 -22.94
CA HIS A 360 7.83 17.97 -24.10
C HIS A 360 6.64 18.93 -24.30
N VAL A 361 5.93 19.27 -23.21
CA VAL A 361 4.87 20.27 -23.26
C VAL A 361 5.49 21.65 -23.55
N PRO A 362 5.04 22.38 -24.57
CA PRO A 362 5.59 23.70 -24.88
C PRO A 362 5.51 24.67 -23.69
N SER A 363 6.61 25.39 -23.38
CA SER A 363 6.61 26.38 -22.29
C SER A 363 5.54 27.45 -22.47
N ALA A 364 5.24 27.85 -23.72
CA ALA A 364 4.17 28.77 -24.03
C ALA A 364 2.78 28.26 -23.62
N LEU A 365 2.56 26.95 -23.70
CA LEU A 365 1.31 26.33 -23.26
C LEU A 365 1.24 26.28 -21.73
N LEU A 366 2.35 25.90 -21.05
CA LEU A 366 2.41 25.91 -19.58
C LEU A 366 2.23 27.32 -18.99
N ALA A 367 2.70 28.34 -19.72
CA ALA A 367 2.57 29.74 -19.34
C ALA A 367 1.29 30.41 -19.88
N ALA A 368 0.40 29.65 -20.54
CA ALA A 368 -0.84 30.22 -21.05
C ALA A 368 -1.69 30.81 -19.91
N PRO A 369 -2.30 31.99 -20.09
CA PRO A 369 -3.16 32.59 -19.09
C PRO A 369 -4.31 31.64 -18.69
N ASP A 370 -4.61 31.57 -17.40
CA ASP A 370 -5.73 30.79 -16.82
C ASP A 370 -5.73 29.29 -17.07
N LEU A 371 -4.74 28.71 -17.74
CA LEU A 371 -4.66 27.29 -18.01
C LEU A 371 -4.18 26.52 -16.78
N MET A 372 -2.90 26.71 -16.41
CA MET A 372 -2.33 26.13 -15.20
C MET A 372 -2.60 27.04 -14.01
N LYS A 373 -3.34 26.56 -13.01
CA LYS A 373 -3.76 27.38 -11.87
C LYS A 373 -3.16 26.95 -10.56
N LEU A 374 -3.10 25.65 -10.32
CA LEU A 374 -2.73 25.10 -9.02
C LEU A 374 -1.83 23.88 -9.18
N TRP A 375 -0.62 23.96 -8.63
CA TRP A 375 0.31 22.85 -8.58
C TRP A 375 0.61 22.46 -7.13
N ILE A 376 0.48 21.19 -6.85
CA ILE A 376 0.62 20.63 -5.52
C ILE A 376 1.64 19.50 -5.56
N TYR A 377 2.56 19.47 -4.62
CA TYR A 377 3.32 18.28 -4.30
C TYR A 377 2.91 17.78 -2.93
N GLN A 378 2.69 16.48 -2.80
CA GLN A 378 2.38 15.88 -1.51
C GLN A 378 3.09 14.55 -1.29
N THR A 379 3.39 14.27 -0.02
CA THR A 379 3.85 12.97 0.46
C THR A 379 3.13 12.61 1.74
N LEU A 380 3.13 11.33 2.10
CA LEU A 380 2.57 10.85 3.36
C LEU A 380 3.68 10.53 4.35
N VAL A 381 3.52 11.01 5.57
CA VAL A 381 4.36 10.67 6.71
C VAL A 381 3.51 10.04 7.81
N ARG A 382 4.10 9.15 8.59
CA ARG A 382 3.43 8.53 9.74
C ARG A 382 3.32 9.53 10.88
N THR A 383 2.21 9.46 11.61
CA THR A 383 2.00 10.27 12.81
C THR A 383 2.48 9.53 14.05
N VAL A 384 2.99 10.29 15.00
CA VAL A 384 3.43 9.76 16.30
C VAL A 384 2.24 9.18 17.05
N CYS A 385 2.40 8.03 17.67
CA CYS A 385 1.35 7.42 18.46
C CYS A 385 1.01 8.28 19.69
N PRO A 386 -0.24 8.73 19.88
CA PRO A 386 -0.59 9.59 21.00
C PRO A 386 -0.51 8.89 22.36
N HIS A 387 -0.47 7.54 22.38
CA HIS A 387 -0.46 6.76 23.62
C HIS A 387 0.94 6.49 24.19
N CYS A 388 1.96 6.44 23.34
CA CYS A 388 3.31 6.09 23.78
C CYS A 388 4.41 7.03 23.25
N ALA A 389 4.03 8.19 22.71
CA ALA A 389 4.97 9.20 22.26
C ALA A 389 5.92 9.66 23.37
N LEU A 390 7.19 9.78 23.02
CA LEU A 390 8.24 10.22 23.93
C LEU A 390 8.34 11.75 23.96
N SER A 391 8.66 12.31 25.13
CA SER A 391 9.14 13.69 25.25
C SER A 391 10.55 13.82 24.66
N LEU A 392 11.04 15.05 24.50
CA LEU A 392 12.40 15.28 24.01
C LEU A 392 13.46 14.66 24.91
N GLU A 393 13.30 14.75 26.23
CA GLU A 393 14.24 14.18 27.21
C GLU A 393 14.29 12.66 27.07
N GLN A 394 13.15 12.00 27.07
CA GLN A 394 13.05 10.54 26.90
C GLN A 394 13.62 10.08 25.56
N ALA A 395 13.31 10.80 24.49
CA ALA A 395 13.79 10.44 23.16
C ALA A 395 15.30 10.52 23.02
N LYS A 396 15.94 11.54 23.63
CA LYS A 396 17.42 11.69 23.64
C LYS A 396 18.16 10.51 24.26
N GLU A 397 17.52 9.79 25.20
CA GLU A 397 18.11 8.60 25.82
C GLU A 397 18.16 7.41 24.84
N THR A 398 17.27 7.39 23.86
CA THR A 398 17.19 6.31 22.86
C THR A 398 17.96 6.60 21.57
N TRP A 399 18.42 7.83 21.37
CA TRP A 399 19.03 8.26 20.11
C TRP A 399 20.48 7.84 19.97
N SER A 400 20.86 7.45 18.75
CA SER A 400 22.25 7.34 18.34
C SER A 400 22.93 8.72 18.30
N GLU A 401 24.26 8.76 18.34
CA GLU A 401 25.02 10.01 18.23
C GLU A 401 24.72 10.76 16.91
N GLN A 402 24.51 10.02 15.83
CA GLN A 402 24.10 10.61 14.55
C GLN A 402 22.74 11.30 14.66
N GLN A 403 21.77 10.69 15.33
CA GLN A 403 20.45 11.29 15.54
C GLN A 403 20.53 12.55 16.42
N LYS A 404 21.36 12.54 17.46
CA LYS A 404 21.61 13.72 18.28
C LYS A 404 22.22 14.86 17.48
N THR A 405 23.19 14.56 16.62
CA THR A 405 23.80 15.53 15.70
C THR A 405 22.78 16.11 14.73
N HIS A 406 21.98 15.26 14.08
CA HIS A 406 20.93 15.71 13.16
C HIS A 406 19.89 16.60 13.86
N PHE A 407 19.47 16.23 15.07
CA PHE A 407 18.55 17.06 15.85
C PHE A 407 19.17 18.41 16.21
N ALA A 408 20.45 18.46 16.58
CA ALA A 408 21.15 19.71 16.88
C ALA A 408 21.23 20.64 15.64
N VAL A 409 21.51 20.10 14.45
CA VAL A 409 21.50 20.84 13.19
C VAL A 409 20.11 21.40 12.89
N TRP A 410 19.08 20.58 13.02
CA TRP A 410 17.70 21.02 12.86
C TRP A 410 17.33 22.12 13.87
N GLN A 411 17.66 21.92 15.13
CA GLN A 411 17.40 22.89 16.19
C GLN A 411 18.05 24.24 15.89
N ALA A 412 19.30 24.23 15.42
CA ALA A 412 20.01 25.45 15.05
C ALA A 412 19.41 26.18 13.84
N SER A 413 18.71 25.47 12.95
CA SER A 413 18.01 26.04 11.80
C SER A 413 16.67 26.69 12.13
N MET A 414 16.12 26.41 13.32
CA MET A 414 14.84 26.94 13.79
C MET A 414 15.01 28.27 14.53
N ALA A 415 14.24 29.29 14.14
CA ALA A 415 14.31 30.61 14.78
C ALA A 415 13.93 30.57 16.26
N SER A 416 12.87 29.81 16.58
CA SER A 416 12.43 29.53 17.95
C SER A 416 11.41 28.40 17.94
N PHE A 417 11.33 27.62 19.03
CA PHE A 417 10.28 26.62 19.20
C PHE A 417 10.10 26.27 20.69
N ASN A 418 8.96 25.67 21.03
CA ASN A 418 8.72 25.14 22.36
C ASN A 418 9.14 23.65 22.43
N PRO A 419 10.21 23.29 23.14
CA PRO A 419 10.64 21.88 23.23
C PRO A 419 9.58 20.96 23.85
N LYS A 420 8.67 21.49 24.67
CA LYS A 420 7.62 20.72 25.33
C LYS A 420 6.50 20.27 24.39
N SER A 421 6.35 20.91 23.20
CA SER A 421 5.37 20.50 22.20
C SER A 421 5.85 19.34 21.34
N LEU A 422 7.16 19.13 21.25
CA LEU A 422 7.73 18.05 20.44
C LEU A 422 7.34 16.67 20.98
N ARG A 423 7.04 15.77 20.06
CA ARG A 423 6.78 14.37 20.36
C ARG A 423 7.59 13.49 19.41
N PHE A 424 8.11 12.40 19.95
CA PHE A 424 8.98 11.50 19.22
C PHE A 424 8.44 10.09 19.24
N ARG A 425 8.78 9.34 18.21
CA ARG A 425 8.44 7.95 18.07
C ARG A 425 9.07 7.13 19.22
N ASN A 426 8.27 6.30 19.87
CA ASN A 426 8.77 5.27 20.78
C ASN A 426 9.10 4.01 19.96
N PRO A 427 10.35 3.59 19.80
CA PRO A 427 10.72 2.42 19.01
C PRO A 427 10.08 1.11 19.50
N GLU A 428 9.83 0.99 20.80
CA GLU A 428 9.17 -0.20 21.39
C GLU A 428 7.66 -0.24 21.08
N GLY A 429 7.07 0.90 20.79
CA GLY A 429 5.64 1.01 20.51
C GLY A 429 4.74 0.70 21.70
N CYS A 430 3.49 0.38 21.42
CA CYS A 430 2.48 -0.07 22.40
C CYS A 430 1.40 -0.91 21.69
N SER A 431 0.45 -1.46 22.44
CA SER A 431 -0.67 -2.26 21.89
C SER A 431 -1.57 -1.51 20.89
N GLN A 432 -1.45 -0.18 20.80
CA GLN A 432 -2.28 0.68 19.95
C GLN A 432 -1.59 1.14 18.66
N CYS A 433 -0.33 0.77 18.43
CA CYS A 433 0.47 1.29 17.33
C CYS A 433 1.49 0.26 16.80
N VAL A 434 2.15 0.62 15.71
CA VAL A 434 3.29 -0.13 15.19
C VAL A 434 4.54 0.69 15.42
N GLU A 435 5.46 0.22 16.29
CA GLU A 435 6.73 0.87 16.60
C GLU A 435 6.61 2.37 16.92
N GLY A 436 5.60 2.77 17.70
CA GLY A 436 5.41 4.16 18.14
C GLY A 436 4.75 5.09 17.13
N GLU A 437 4.23 4.58 16.02
CA GLU A 437 3.52 5.36 15.02
C GLU A 437 2.16 4.76 14.70
N LYS A 438 1.15 5.60 14.42
CA LYS A 438 -0.21 5.18 14.13
C LYS A 438 -0.87 6.14 13.14
N GLY A 439 -1.24 5.62 11.97
CA GLY A 439 -1.84 6.43 10.92
C GLY A 439 -0.83 7.28 10.15
N ARG A 440 -1.34 8.12 9.27
CA ARG A 440 -0.55 8.98 8.39
C ARG A 440 -1.19 10.35 8.24
N THR A 441 -0.35 11.35 7.97
CA THR A 441 -0.79 12.71 7.58
C THR A 441 -0.05 13.13 6.32
N THR A 442 -0.58 14.11 5.59
CA THR A 442 0.09 14.67 4.42
C THR A 442 1.11 15.73 4.81
N LEU A 443 2.22 15.73 4.10
CA LEU A 443 3.11 16.88 3.96
C LEU A 443 2.95 17.42 2.55
N ILE A 444 2.78 18.73 2.40
CA ILE A 444 2.41 19.35 1.13
C ILE A 444 3.17 20.65 0.91
N GLU A 445 3.39 20.97 -0.34
CA GLU A 445 3.68 22.32 -0.82
C GLU A 445 2.74 22.65 -1.99
N MET A 446 2.39 23.91 -2.13
CA MET A 446 1.37 24.36 -3.06
C MET A 446 1.81 25.65 -3.75
N VAL A 447 1.66 25.69 -5.08
CA VAL A 447 1.95 26.87 -5.91
C VAL A 447 0.67 27.27 -6.61
N VAL A 448 0.25 28.51 -6.38
CA VAL A 448 -0.81 29.20 -7.13
C VAL A 448 -0.12 30.07 -8.17
N LEU A 449 -0.37 29.79 -9.45
CA LEU A 449 0.36 30.42 -10.55
C LEU A 449 -0.25 31.77 -10.93
N ASP A 450 0.58 32.81 -10.91
CA ASP A 450 0.27 34.14 -11.44
C ASP A 450 1.12 34.48 -12.69
N ASP A 451 0.99 35.70 -13.18
CA ASP A 451 1.66 36.12 -14.43
C ASP A 451 3.20 36.23 -14.28
N ASP A 452 3.69 36.59 -13.09
CA ASP A 452 5.11 36.60 -12.80
C ASP A 452 5.71 35.19 -12.82
N ASP A 453 4.96 34.21 -12.27
CA ASP A 453 5.35 32.81 -12.32
C ASP A 453 5.38 32.30 -13.77
N ARG A 454 4.37 32.65 -14.56
CA ARG A 454 4.27 32.28 -15.98
C ARG A 454 5.44 32.82 -16.80
N ALA A 455 5.88 34.07 -16.55
CA ALA A 455 7.02 34.66 -17.23
C ALA A 455 8.32 33.87 -16.98
N LEU A 456 8.52 33.41 -15.74
CA LEU A 456 9.69 32.62 -15.36
C LEU A 456 9.61 31.16 -15.87
N ILE A 457 8.42 30.58 -15.93
CA ILE A 457 8.19 29.27 -16.56
C ILE A 457 8.46 29.35 -18.06
N LEU A 458 7.98 30.40 -18.73
CA LEU A 458 8.21 30.63 -20.18
C LEU A 458 9.69 30.73 -20.51
N SER A 459 10.46 31.42 -19.67
CA SER A 459 11.93 31.56 -19.83
C SER A 459 12.70 30.32 -19.38
N ARG A 460 12.05 29.33 -18.74
CA ARG A 460 12.64 28.09 -18.17
C ARG A 460 13.68 28.37 -17.07
N ASP A 461 13.63 29.54 -16.43
CA ASP A 461 14.50 29.84 -15.29
C ASP A 461 13.86 29.38 -13.96
N TYR A 462 13.85 28.08 -13.76
CA TYR A 462 13.25 27.46 -12.59
C TYR A 462 13.94 27.82 -11.27
N LEU A 463 15.24 28.17 -11.31
CA LEU A 463 15.98 28.63 -10.13
C LEU A 463 15.57 30.04 -9.73
N ALA A 464 15.46 30.97 -10.70
CA ALA A 464 14.92 32.29 -10.43
C ALA A 464 13.47 32.22 -9.97
N TRP A 465 12.67 31.34 -10.57
CA TRP A 465 11.28 31.13 -10.18
C TRP A 465 11.16 30.68 -8.72
N LEU A 466 11.93 29.67 -8.29
CA LEU A 466 11.92 29.22 -6.89
C LEU A 466 12.31 30.36 -5.92
N LYS A 467 13.29 31.21 -6.31
CA LYS A 467 13.65 32.38 -5.50
C LYS A 467 12.52 33.41 -5.43
N ALA A 468 11.84 33.67 -6.55
CA ALA A 468 10.69 34.59 -6.60
C ALA A 468 9.52 34.05 -5.74
N LEU A 469 9.21 32.76 -5.82
CA LEU A 469 8.19 32.12 -4.97
C LEU A 469 8.50 32.27 -3.48
N LYS A 470 9.77 32.08 -3.07
CA LYS A 470 10.20 32.30 -1.68
C LYS A 470 10.00 33.75 -1.23
N VAL A 471 10.26 34.72 -2.09
CA VAL A 471 9.98 36.14 -1.82
C VAL A 471 8.48 36.40 -1.65
N LYS A 472 7.62 35.73 -2.44
CA LYS A 472 6.16 35.76 -2.30
C LYS A 472 5.65 35.08 -1.02
N GLY A 473 6.52 34.35 -0.30
CA GLY A 473 6.15 33.64 0.93
C GLY A 473 5.78 32.16 0.73
N PHE A 474 6.13 31.58 -0.43
CA PHE A 474 5.96 30.15 -0.66
C PHE A 474 6.60 29.32 0.45
N LYS A 475 5.87 28.32 0.91
CA LYS A 475 6.29 27.35 1.90
C LYS A 475 6.47 25.99 1.25
N SER A 476 7.67 25.46 1.38
CA SER A 476 8.03 24.14 0.86
C SER A 476 7.46 22.99 1.71
N VAL A 477 7.55 21.79 1.20
CA VAL A 477 7.20 20.58 1.97
C VAL A 477 8.02 20.44 3.26
N VAL A 478 9.25 20.99 3.29
CA VAL A 478 10.11 21.06 4.51
C VAL A 478 9.49 21.97 5.54
N ASP A 479 8.96 23.14 5.13
CA ASP A 479 8.30 24.08 6.04
C ASP A 479 7.04 23.45 6.65
N HIS A 480 6.27 22.69 5.86
CA HIS A 480 5.10 21.99 6.36
C HIS A 480 5.48 20.84 7.30
N ALA A 481 6.56 20.10 7.00
CA ALA A 481 7.11 19.08 7.90
C ALA A 481 7.51 19.71 9.24
N ASN A 482 8.23 20.83 9.22
CA ASN A 482 8.62 21.56 10.43
C ASN A 482 7.40 21.99 11.26
N LEU A 483 6.36 22.48 10.62
CA LEU A 483 5.11 22.86 11.31
C LEU A 483 4.51 21.65 12.08
N LYS A 484 4.42 20.49 11.43
CA LYS A 484 3.86 19.28 12.04
C LYS A 484 4.78 18.68 13.13
N ILE A 485 6.08 18.76 12.95
CA ILE A 485 7.07 18.38 13.98
C ILE A 485 6.91 19.27 15.22
N LEU A 486 6.82 20.58 15.02
CA LEU A 486 6.66 21.56 16.11
C LEU A 486 5.34 21.38 16.90
N ARG A 487 4.31 20.82 16.26
CA ARG A 487 3.05 20.44 16.92
C ARG A 487 3.09 19.07 17.61
N GLY A 488 4.17 18.30 17.42
CA GLY A 488 4.29 16.94 17.95
C GLY A 488 3.42 15.91 17.21
N GLU A 489 2.97 16.22 16.00
CA GLU A 489 2.18 15.31 15.16
C GLU A 489 3.05 14.26 14.48
N VAL A 490 4.28 14.63 14.14
CA VAL A 490 5.22 13.83 13.33
C VAL A 490 6.58 13.80 14.00
N ASP A 491 7.21 12.62 14.00
CA ASP A 491 8.61 12.45 14.42
C ASP A 491 9.56 13.00 13.35
N ILE A 492 10.60 13.73 13.79
CA ILE A 492 11.55 14.39 12.89
C ILE A 492 12.31 13.39 12.00
N PHE A 493 12.69 12.24 12.53
CA PHE A 493 13.44 11.23 11.76
C PHE A 493 12.53 10.49 10.79
N SER A 494 11.25 10.31 11.16
CA SER A 494 10.24 9.77 10.25
C SER A 494 9.93 10.75 9.11
N ALA A 495 9.90 12.05 9.40
CA ALA A 495 9.76 13.10 8.39
C ALA A 495 10.97 13.16 7.46
N ALA A 496 12.19 13.07 8.01
CA ALA A 496 13.43 13.07 7.22
C ALA A 496 13.55 11.87 6.27
N GLY A 497 12.90 10.76 6.57
CA GLY A 497 12.78 9.62 5.66
C GLY A 497 11.82 9.86 4.48
N ARG A 498 11.12 11.00 4.43
CA ARG A 498 10.13 11.36 3.41
C ARG A 498 10.38 12.69 2.73
N VAL A 499 11.11 13.58 3.39
CA VAL A 499 11.36 14.95 2.94
C VAL A 499 12.85 15.26 3.09
N ASP A 500 13.50 15.53 1.97
CA ASP A 500 14.89 15.99 1.96
C ASP A 500 15.00 17.44 2.43
N GLY A 501 16.11 17.77 3.10
CA GLY A 501 16.41 19.14 3.52
C GLY A 501 15.98 19.51 4.94
N LEU A 502 15.39 18.60 5.71
CA LEU A 502 15.11 18.83 7.14
C LEU A 502 16.38 19.06 7.96
N PHE A 503 17.47 18.41 7.58
CA PHE A 503 18.80 18.63 8.16
C PHE A 503 19.68 19.40 7.17
N PRO A 504 19.73 20.75 7.25
CA PRO A 504 20.56 21.54 6.35
C PRO A 504 22.03 21.09 6.41
N LYS A 505 22.64 20.91 5.25
CA LYS A 505 24.06 20.51 5.15
C LYS A 505 24.88 21.72 4.68
N ASP A 506 25.96 22.00 5.42
CA ASP A 506 27.01 22.84 4.90
C ASP A 506 27.87 21.99 3.95
N THR A 507 27.73 22.22 2.65
CA THR A 507 28.46 21.48 1.62
C THR A 507 29.97 21.71 1.70
N ASN A 508 30.43 22.86 2.19
CA ASN A 508 31.85 23.11 2.39
C ASN A 508 32.42 22.21 3.49
N ALA A 509 31.70 22.12 4.62
CA ALA A 509 32.07 21.21 5.70
C ALA A 509 32.03 19.74 5.24
N VAL A 510 31.03 19.36 4.41
CA VAL A 510 30.97 18.02 3.83
C VAL A 510 32.20 17.71 3.00
N TYR A 511 32.58 18.62 2.06
CA TYR A 511 33.74 18.40 1.21
C TYR A 511 35.07 18.39 1.99
N GLN A 512 35.20 19.20 3.02
CA GLN A 512 36.36 19.15 3.93
C GLN A 512 36.45 17.81 4.65
N GLY A 513 35.33 17.35 5.23
CA GLY A 513 35.29 16.09 5.98
C GLY A 513 35.52 14.82 5.13
N LEU A 514 35.42 14.90 3.78
CA LEU A 514 35.71 13.75 2.91
C LEU A 514 37.19 13.30 2.96
N TRP A 515 38.09 14.19 3.39
CA TRP A 515 39.53 13.98 3.38
C TRP A 515 40.15 13.99 4.80
N GLU A 516 39.33 14.15 5.83
CA GLU A 516 39.79 14.00 7.21
C GLU A 516 39.98 12.50 7.52
N GLU A 517 41.17 12.13 7.94
CA GLU A 517 41.45 10.78 8.47
C GLU A 517 40.67 10.62 9.78
N VAL A 518 39.90 9.52 9.90
CA VAL A 518 39.11 9.18 11.10
C VAL A 518 39.97 8.71 12.23
#